data_8771f4c56f9e993b5e5f94a96a7245fd
#
_entry.id   8771f4c56f9e993b5e5f94a96a7245fd
#
_cell.length_a   1.000
_cell.length_b   1.000
_cell.length_c   1.000
_cell.angle_alpha   90.00
_cell.angle_beta   90.00
_cell.angle_gamma   90.00
#
_symmetry.space_group_name_H-M   'P 1'
#
loop_
_entity.id
_entity.type
_entity.pdbx_description
1 polymer ?
#
loop_
_entity_poly.entity_id
_entity_poly.type
_entity_poly.pdbx_seq_one_letter_code
_entity_poly.pdbx_strand_id
1 'polypeptide(L)'
;MEQIFSKLEFTTNGEGFIDITNDLNLFIEKNNFDSGILNLTSLHTSCSLTINENADPNVLRDLKKYMQSIVPYNSYLTLSKKREEISYKHFQEGADDMPAHIKTSLTNTCLSLSFQEGKIILGTWQAIYLWEHRFDRKQRVINLHIVCLLYTSPSPRDED
;
A
#
# COMPACT_ATOMS: atom_id res chain seq x y z
N MET A 1 17.80 -8.53 18.71
CA MET A 1 16.75 -8.59 17.68
C MET A 1 15.43 -8.32 18.34
N GLU A 2 14.67 -7.36 17.84
CA GLU A 2 13.40 -6.98 18.43
C GLU A 2 12.26 -7.15 17.43
N GLN A 3 11.05 -7.26 17.94
CA GLN A 3 9.84 -7.41 17.18
C GLN A 3 8.84 -6.36 17.65
N ILE A 4 8.35 -5.54 16.72
CA ILE A 4 7.53 -4.38 17.02
C ILE A 4 6.29 -4.38 16.15
N PHE A 5 5.15 -4.05 16.75
CA PHE A 5 3.88 -3.87 16.08
C PHE A 5 3.42 -2.43 16.25
N SER A 6 2.98 -1.82 15.18
CA SER A 6 2.44 -0.47 15.18
C SER A 6 1.39 -0.30 14.08
N LYS A 7 0.76 0.87 14.03
CA LYS A 7 -0.21 1.21 13.00
C LYS A 7 0.03 2.64 12.54
N LEU A 8 -0.12 2.88 11.24
CA LEU A 8 -0.22 4.20 10.66
C LEU A 8 -1.62 4.40 10.08
N GLU A 9 -2.14 5.60 10.22
CA GLU A 9 -3.46 5.98 9.73
C GLU A 9 -3.32 7.04 8.64
N PHE A 10 -4.08 6.85 7.56
CA PHE A 10 -4.11 7.76 6.42
C PHE A 10 -5.54 8.13 6.08
N THR A 11 -5.77 9.40 5.76
CA THR A 11 -7.03 9.87 5.22
C THR A 11 -6.94 9.92 3.70
N THR A 12 -7.82 9.20 3.03
CA THR A 12 -7.95 9.24 1.56
C THR A 12 -9.11 10.14 1.15
N ASN A 13 -9.07 10.68 -0.06
CA ASN A 13 -10.10 11.56 -0.61
C ASN A 13 -10.55 11.08 -2.00
N GLY A 14 -11.01 9.82 -2.07
CA GLY A 14 -11.43 9.17 -3.30
C GLY A 14 -10.33 8.31 -3.93
N GLU A 15 -10.67 7.70 -5.06
CA GLU A 15 -9.75 6.80 -5.79
C GLU A 15 -8.44 7.49 -6.17
N GLY A 16 -7.35 6.83 -5.86
CA GLY A 16 -6.02 7.29 -6.20
C GLY A 16 -4.94 6.77 -5.28
N PHE A 17 -3.78 7.37 -5.37
CA PHE A 17 -2.56 6.94 -4.68
C PHE A 17 -2.12 7.99 -3.67
N ILE A 18 -1.68 7.53 -2.52
CA ILE A 18 -0.98 8.32 -1.51
C ILE A 18 0.41 7.74 -1.37
N ASP A 19 1.45 8.54 -1.61
CA ASP A 19 2.83 8.16 -1.32
C ASP A 19 3.04 8.14 0.20
N ILE A 20 3.31 6.96 0.75
CA ILE A 20 3.52 6.74 2.18
C ILE A 20 5.00 6.46 2.52
N THR A 21 5.89 6.57 1.54
CA THR A 21 7.31 6.25 1.69
C THR A 21 7.96 7.06 2.81
N ASN A 22 7.72 8.36 2.82
CA ASN A 22 8.31 9.25 3.82
C ASN A 22 7.76 9.00 5.22
N ASP A 23 6.47 8.72 5.36
CA ASP A 23 5.86 8.38 6.65
C ASP A 23 6.49 7.12 7.26
N LEU A 24 6.76 6.11 6.42
CA LEU A 24 7.41 4.88 6.84
C LEU A 24 8.88 5.10 7.23
N ASN A 25 9.64 5.87 6.44
CA ASN A 25 11.03 6.20 6.77
C ASN A 25 11.12 7.02 8.06
N LEU A 26 10.24 8.00 8.26
CA LEU A 26 10.18 8.76 9.51
C LEU A 26 9.83 7.89 10.72
N PHE A 27 8.97 6.88 10.54
CA PHE A 27 8.67 5.94 11.60
C PHE A 27 9.90 5.12 12.01
N ILE A 28 10.67 4.61 11.03
CA ILE A 28 11.90 3.86 11.27
C ILE A 28 12.93 4.75 11.98
N GLU A 29 13.14 5.97 11.51
CA GLU A 29 14.10 6.93 12.06
C GLU A 29 13.78 7.32 13.51
N LYS A 30 12.53 7.69 13.79
CA LYS A 30 12.08 8.09 15.14
C LYS A 30 12.22 6.99 16.19
N ASN A 31 12.20 5.74 15.77
CA ASN A 31 12.36 4.59 16.67
C ASN A 31 13.79 4.05 16.72
N ASN A 32 14.73 4.71 16.05
CA ASN A 32 16.15 4.33 15.99
C ASN A 32 16.37 2.88 15.52
N PHE A 33 15.56 2.43 14.56
CA PHE A 33 15.74 1.13 13.94
C PHE A 33 16.88 1.21 12.92
N ASP A 34 17.88 0.34 13.05
CA ASP A 34 19.02 0.32 12.15
C ASP A 34 18.75 -0.49 10.89
N SER A 35 18.44 -1.78 11.07
CA SER A 35 18.23 -2.69 9.95
C SER A 35 17.22 -3.77 10.29
N GLY A 36 16.50 -4.25 9.28
CA GLY A 36 15.51 -5.28 9.48
C GLY A 36 14.53 -5.45 8.34
N ILE A 37 13.41 -6.05 8.67
CA ILE A 37 12.28 -6.28 7.78
C ILE A 37 11.05 -5.56 8.32
N LEU A 38 10.36 -4.88 7.44
CA LEU A 38 9.08 -4.23 7.68
C LEU A 38 8.01 -4.92 6.83
N ASN A 39 7.02 -5.50 7.49
CA ASN A 39 5.81 -5.98 6.83
C ASN A 39 4.70 -4.95 6.99
N LEU A 40 4.11 -4.54 5.88
CA LEU A 40 2.94 -3.68 5.83
C LEU A 40 1.70 -4.52 5.50
N THR A 41 0.61 -4.29 6.20
CA THR A 41 -0.68 -4.94 5.89
C THR A 41 -1.80 -3.92 5.95
N SER A 42 -2.52 -3.75 4.84
CA SER A 42 -3.77 -3.00 4.84
C SER A 42 -4.83 -3.76 5.64
N LEU A 43 -5.44 -3.12 6.62
CA LEU A 43 -6.51 -3.71 7.43
C LEU A 43 -7.90 -3.49 6.81
N HIS A 44 -7.97 -3.39 5.49
CA HIS A 44 -9.19 -3.09 4.73
C HIS A 44 -9.30 -3.98 3.49
N THR A 45 -10.53 -4.14 3.00
CA THR A 45 -10.84 -4.93 1.80
C THR A 45 -11.13 -4.07 0.57
N SER A 46 -10.90 -2.76 0.64
CA SER A 46 -11.22 -1.81 -0.42
C SER A 46 -10.11 -0.77 -0.68
N CYS A 47 -8.91 -1.03 -0.20
CA CYS A 47 -7.67 -0.33 -0.58
C CYS A 47 -6.51 -1.32 -0.59
N SER A 48 -5.44 -0.99 -1.27
CA SER A 48 -4.27 -1.85 -1.44
C SER A 48 -2.96 -1.09 -1.29
N LEU A 49 -1.85 -1.82 -1.37
CA LEU A 49 -0.50 -1.31 -1.30
C LEU A 49 0.23 -1.66 -2.59
N THR A 50 1.05 -0.75 -3.09
CA THR A 50 1.89 -1.03 -4.26
C THR A 50 3.21 -0.30 -4.16
N ILE A 51 4.24 -0.86 -4.79
CA ILE A 51 5.50 -0.17 -5.09
C ILE A 51 5.50 0.12 -6.57
N ASN A 52 5.63 1.38 -6.93
CA ASN A 52 5.62 1.79 -8.32
C ASN A 52 6.45 3.05 -8.54
N GLU A 53 6.53 3.49 -9.79
CA GLU A 53 7.30 4.64 -10.19
C GLU A 53 6.76 5.95 -9.58
N ASN A 54 7.68 6.82 -9.14
CA ASN A 54 7.37 8.11 -8.54
C ASN A 54 7.86 9.33 -9.35
N ALA A 55 8.49 9.11 -10.50
CA ALA A 55 9.06 10.19 -11.30
C ALA A 55 8.06 10.81 -12.27
N ASP A 56 7.34 9.99 -13.05
CA ASP A 56 6.31 10.45 -13.97
C ASP A 56 4.91 10.24 -13.36
N PRO A 57 4.18 11.33 -13.04
CA PRO A 57 2.82 11.22 -12.49
C PRO A 57 1.81 10.56 -13.46
N ASN A 58 2.13 10.47 -14.76
CA ASN A 58 1.29 9.77 -15.71
C ASN A 58 1.24 8.27 -15.47
N VAL A 59 2.26 7.67 -14.90
CA VAL A 59 2.25 6.23 -14.55
C VAL A 59 1.08 5.92 -13.62
N LEU A 60 0.92 6.65 -12.53
CA LEU A 60 -0.18 6.44 -11.59
C LEU A 60 -1.55 6.76 -12.21
N ARG A 61 -1.60 7.78 -13.07
CA ARG A 61 -2.83 8.13 -13.81
C ARG A 61 -3.26 7.00 -14.74
N ASP A 62 -2.32 6.45 -15.49
CA ASP A 62 -2.58 5.37 -16.43
C ASP A 62 -2.93 4.07 -15.71
N LEU A 63 -2.25 3.74 -14.61
CA LEU A 63 -2.61 2.61 -13.74
C LEU A 63 -4.05 2.72 -13.23
N LYS A 64 -4.45 3.89 -12.74
CA LYS A 64 -5.81 4.14 -12.28
C LYS A 64 -6.82 3.91 -13.40
N LYS A 65 -6.60 4.51 -14.56
CA LYS A 65 -7.51 4.39 -15.73
C LYS A 65 -7.57 2.96 -16.24
N TYR A 66 -6.42 2.29 -16.33
CA TYR A 66 -6.37 0.90 -16.76
C TYR A 66 -7.17 0.01 -15.81
N MET A 67 -6.97 0.17 -14.50
CA MET A 67 -7.71 -0.60 -13.49
C MET A 67 -9.21 -0.33 -13.55
N GLN A 68 -9.64 0.91 -13.76
CA GLN A 68 -11.05 1.26 -13.96
C GLN A 68 -11.64 0.59 -15.22
N SER A 69 -10.84 0.41 -16.27
CA SER A 69 -11.30 -0.22 -17.52
C SER A 69 -11.50 -1.73 -17.40
N ILE A 70 -10.67 -2.42 -16.61
CA ILE A 70 -10.79 -3.87 -16.42
C ILE A 70 -11.72 -4.25 -15.27
N VAL A 71 -11.97 -3.34 -14.35
CA VAL A 71 -12.90 -3.49 -13.21
C VAL A 71 -13.94 -2.38 -13.26
N PRO A 72 -14.96 -2.49 -14.13
CA PRO A 72 -15.98 -1.46 -14.29
C PRO A 72 -16.94 -1.41 -13.09
N TYR A 73 -17.64 -0.29 -12.97
CA TYR A 73 -18.68 -0.09 -11.95
C TYR A 73 -20.02 -0.71 -12.39
N ASN A 74 -20.87 -1.05 -11.42
CA ASN A 74 -22.23 -1.60 -11.58
C ASN A 74 -22.29 -2.99 -12.22
N SER A 75 -21.65 -3.22 -13.35
CA SER A 75 -21.69 -4.48 -14.10
C SER A 75 -20.40 -4.69 -14.88
N TYR A 76 -20.18 -5.90 -15.34
CA TYR A 76 -19.07 -6.26 -16.20
C TYR A 76 -19.52 -7.17 -17.35
N LEU A 77 -18.77 -7.16 -18.43
CA LEU A 77 -18.95 -8.09 -19.54
C LEU A 77 -18.09 -9.34 -19.31
N THR A 78 -18.72 -10.50 -19.42
CA THR A 78 -17.96 -11.76 -19.33
C THR A 78 -16.96 -11.87 -20.48
N LEU A 79 -15.85 -12.57 -20.24
CA LEU A 79 -14.84 -12.86 -21.27
C LEU A 79 -15.26 -14.00 -22.21
N SER A 80 -16.44 -14.58 -22.01
CA SER A 80 -17.01 -15.59 -22.87
C SER A 80 -17.31 -15.06 -24.28
N LYS A 81 -17.41 -15.95 -25.28
CA LYS A 81 -17.74 -15.56 -26.66
C LYS A 81 -19.06 -14.77 -26.77
N LYS A 82 -20.01 -15.03 -25.87
CA LYS A 82 -21.32 -14.34 -25.83
C LYS A 82 -21.28 -12.95 -25.20
N ARG A 83 -20.21 -12.64 -24.42
CA ARG A 83 -20.05 -11.34 -23.74
C ARG A 83 -21.32 -10.89 -23.01
N GLU A 84 -21.78 -11.74 -22.11
CA GLU A 84 -22.96 -11.45 -21.28
C GLU A 84 -22.64 -10.36 -20.25
N GLU A 85 -23.57 -9.41 -20.08
CA GLU A 85 -23.46 -8.40 -19.03
C GLU A 85 -23.95 -8.98 -17.71
N ILE A 86 -23.13 -8.89 -16.68
CA ILE A 86 -23.41 -9.36 -15.32
C ILE A 86 -23.38 -8.16 -14.38
N SER A 87 -24.51 -7.88 -13.73
CA SER A 87 -24.58 -6.88 -12.67
C SER A 87 -24.05 -7.44 -11.34
N TYR A 88 -23.33 -6.60 -10.59
CA TYR A 88 -22.87 -6.99 -9.26
C TYR A 88 -24.06 -7.16 -8.29
N LYS A 89 -23.99 -8.20 -7.48
CA LYS A 89 -24.98 -8.43 -6.41
C LYS A 89 -24.65 -7.65 -5.13
N HIS A 90 -23.40 -7.33 -4.92
CA HIS A 90 -22.91 -6.51 -3.81
C HIS A 90 -22.90 -5.03 -4.24
N PHE A 91 -23.92 -4.28 -3.88
CA PHE A 91 -24.11 -2.89 -4.34
C PHE A 91 -24.66 -1.93 -3.28
N GLN A 92 -24.96 -2.43 -2.07
CA GLN A 92 -25.65 -1.64 -1.03
C GLN A 92 -24.80 -0.47 -0.51
N GLU A 93 -23.49 -0.60 -0.53
CA GLU A 93 -22.54 0.44 -0.07
C GLU A 93 -22.03 1.36 -1.19
N GLY A 94 -22.64 1.28 -2.38
CA GLY A 94 -22.31 2.10 -3.53
C GLY A 94 -21.78 1.32 -4.74
N ALA A 95 -21.79 1.97 -5.89
CA ALA A 95 -21.36 1.37 -7.17
C ALA A 95 -19.86 1.03 -7.21
N ASP A 96 -19.08 1.64 -6.36
CA ASP A 96 -17.63 1.48 -6.26
C ASP A 96 -17.20 0.38 -5.28
N ASP A 97 -18.13 -0.19 -4.49
CA ASP A 97 -17.75 -1.09 -3.41
C ASP A 97 -17.31 -2.47 -3.93
N MET A 98 -18.14 -3.14 -4.72
CA MET A 98 -17.72 -4.43 -5.30
C MET A 98 -16.49 -4.29 -6.23
N PRO A 99 -16.40 -3.29 -7.10
CA PRO A 99 -15.17 -3.01 -7.83
C PRO A 99 -13.94 -2.81 -6.95
N ALA A 100 -14.07 -2.14 -5.81
CA ALA A 100 -12.95 -1.96 -4.86
C ALA A 100 -12.49 -3.32 -4.28
N HIS A 101 -13.41 -4.23 -3.95
CA HIS A 101 -13.06 -5.58 -3.51
C HIS A 101 -12.35 -6.39 -4.59
N ILE A 102 -12.76 -6.26 -5.86
CA ILE A 102 -12.10 -6.90 -6.99
C ILE A 102 -10.68 -6.34 -7.17
N LYS A 103 -10.54 -5.01 -7.15
CA LYS A 103 -9.24 -4.33 -7.27
C LYS A 103 -8.26 -4.77 -6.17
N THR A 104 -8.74 -4.90 -4.93
CA THR A 104 -7.92 -5.43 -3.82
C THR A 104 -7.49 -6.87 -4.05
N SER A 105 -8.35 -7.69 -4.64
CA SER A 105 -8.03 -9.09 -4.95
C SER A 105 -7.03 -9.24 -6.11
N LEU A 106 -6.92 -8.24 -6.98
CA LEU A 106 -5.98 -8.19 -8.11
C LEU A 106 -4.64 -7.51 -7.76
N THR A 107 -4.55 -6.87 -6.61
CA THR A 107 -3.39 -6.10 -6.17
C THR A 107 -2.86 -6.62 -4.83
N ASN A 108 -1.88 -5.95 -4.24
CA ASN A 108 -1.30 -6.39 -2.98
C ASN A 108 -1.97 -5.72 -1.79
N THR A 109 -2.35 -6.50 -0.79
CA THR A 109 -2.82 -5.99 0.50
C THR A 109 -1.74 -6.00 1.57
N CYS A 110 -0.61 -6.63 1.28
CA CYS A 110 0.57 -6.60 2.13
C CYS A 110 1.85 -6.45 1.29
N LEU A 111 2.87 -5.87 1.89
CA LEU A 111 4.21 -5.75 1.33
C LEU A 111 5.23 -6.13 2.38
N SER A 112 6.29 -6.83 1.98
CA SER A 112 7.47 -7.09 2.80
C SER A 112 8.64 -6.30 2.25
N LEU A 113 9.26 -5.48 3.09
CA LEU A 113 10.30 -4.53 2.73
C LEU A 113 11.50 -4.73 3.64
N SER A 114 12.70 -4.57 3.09
CA SER A 114 13.92 -4.48 3.89
C SER A 114 14.27 -3.02 4.16
N PHE A 115 14.87 -2.74 5.30
CA PHE A 115 15.49 -1.45 5.58
C PHE A 115 16.89 -1.64 6.17
N GLN A 116 17.75 -0.70 5.91
CA GLN A 116 19.14 -0.67 6.36
C GLN A 116 19.57 0.78 6.61
N GLU A 117 20.39 1.00 7.64
CA GLU A 117 20.83 2.34 8.04
C GLU A 117 19.66 3.31 8.26
N GLY A 118 18.56 2.81 8.85
CA GLY A 118 17.36 3.59 9.14
C GLY A 118 16.50 3.94 7.94
N LYS A 119 16.72 3.36 6.77
CA LYS A 119 15.97 3.66 5.54
C LYS A 119 15.49 2.41 4.84
N ILE A 120 14.30 2.47 4.28
CA ILE A 120 13.75 1.42 3.43
C ILE A 120 14.58 1.32 2.15
N ILE A 121 14.92 0.09 1.77
CA ILE A 121 15.64 -0.19 0.53
C ILE A 121 14.66 -0.17 -0.63
N LEU A 122 14.78 0.87 -1.46
CA LEU A 122 14.00 1.07 -2.68
C LEU A 122 14.94 1.46 -3.82
N GLY A 123 14.53 1.15 -5.04
CA GLY A 123 15.15 1.71 -6.25
C GLY A 123 14.91 3.22 -6.35
N THR A 124 15.74 3.91 -7.13
CA THR A 124 15.71 5.38 -7.30
C THR A 124 14.33 5.92 -7.68
N TRP A 125 13.58 5.18 -8.49
CA TRP A 125 12.28 5.58 -9.01
C TRP A 125 11.10 4.91 -8.32
N GLN A 126 11.34 4.20 -7.22
CA GLN A 126 10.30 3.50 -6.48
C GLN A 126 9.78 4.33 -5.32
N ALA A 127 8.46 4.31 -5.14
CA ALA A 127 7.80 4.74 -3.93
C ALA A 127 6.76 3.69 -3.51
N ILE A 128 6.38 3.74 -2.24
CA ILE A 128 5.36 2.90 -1.64
C ILE A 128 4.08 3.70 -1.60
N TYR A 129 3.03 3.16 -2.21
CA TYR A 129 1.73 3.82 -2.29
C TYR A 129 0.66 3.04 -1.56
N LEU A 130 -0.19 3.76 -0.83
CA LEU A 130 -1.54 3.34 -0.49
C LEU A 130 -2.44 3.66 -1.68
N TRP A 131 -3.11 2.64 -2.22
CA TRP A 131 -4.02 2.77 -3.37
C TRP A 131 -5.47 2.67 -2.91
N GLU A 132 -6.16 3.79 -2.88
CA GLU A 132 -7.58 3.87 -2.53
C GLU A 132 -8.46 3.52 -3.71
N HIS A 133 -9.45 2.65 -3.49
CA HIS A 133 -10.36 2.18 -4.52
C HIS A 133 -11.81 2.65 -4.34
N ARG A 134 -12.11 3.37 -3.23
CA ARG A 134 -13.44 3.96 -2.99
C ARG A 134 -13.51 5.41 -3.45
N PHE A 135 -14.73 5.87 -3.76
CA PHE A 135 -14.96 7.26 -4.20
C PHE A 135 -14.93 8.26 -3.07
N ASP A 136 -15.44 7.85 -1.90
CA ASP A 136 -15.58 8.73 -0.77
C ASP A 136 -14.30 8.81 0.08
N ARG A 137 -14.24 9.85 0.90
CA ARG A 137 -13.22 9.99 1.93
C ARG A 137 -13.26 8.80 2.89
N LYS A 138 -12.11 8.20 3.14
CA LYS A 138 -11.95 7.06 4.06
C LYS A 138 -10.78 7.28 5.02
N GLN A 139 -10.88 6.66 6.20
CA GLN A 139 -9.73 6.46 7.09
C GLN A 139 -9.17 5.08 6.83
N ARG A 140 -7.87 4.99 6.56
CA ARG A 140 -7.18 3.74 6.24
C ARG A 140 -6.09 3.45 7.25
N VAL A 141 -6.11 2.25 7.79
CA VAL A 141 -5.13 1.78 8.78
C VAL A 141 -4.22 0.76 8.12
N ILE A 142 -2.92 1.03 8.19
CA ILE A 142 -1.87 0.12 7.76
C ILE A 142 -1.17 -0.41 9.01
N ASN A 143 -1.19 -1.72 9.19
CA ASN A 143 -0.44 -2.38 10.25
C ASN A 143 1.02 -2.53 9.84
N LEU A 144 1.93 -2.20 10.75
CA LEU A 144 3.37 -2.37 10.63
C LEU A 144 3.81 -3.49 11.58
N HIS A 145 4.49 -4.48 11.01
CA HIS A 145 5.19 -5.50 11.80
C HIS A 145 6.68 -5.45 11.42
N ILE A 146 7.51 -5.09 12.38
CA ILE A 146 8.94 -4.88 12.19
C ILE A 146 9.71 -5.93 12.99
N VAL A 147 10.67 -6.57 12.32
CA VAL A 147 11.70 -7.39 12.95
C VAL A 147 13.04 -6.74 12.67
N CYS A 148 13.73 -6.25 13.70
CA CYS A 148 14.88 -5.37 13.52
C CYS A 148 15.99 -5.57 14.54
N LEU A 149 17.14 -4.98 14.20
CA LEU A 149 18.17 -4.60 15.13
C LEU A 149 18.01 -3.11 15.45
N LEU A 150 18.19 -2.74 16.72
CA LEU A 150 18.25 -1.34 17.11
C LEU A 150 19.65 -0.80 16.84
N TYR A 151 19.72 0.50 16.52
CA TYR A 151 21.01 1.20 16.45
C TYR A 151 21.61 1.22 17.87
N THR A 152 22.76 0.57 18.04
CA THR A 152 23.56 0.66 19.25
C THR A 152 24.77 1.54 18.97
N SER A 153 24.97 2.62 19.75
CA SER A 153 26.22 3.35 19.70
C SER A 153 27.39 2.40 19.94
N PRO A 154 28.52 2.56 19.22
CA PRO A 154 29.70 1.74 19.47
C PRO A 154 30.04 1.75 20.98
N SER A 155 30.29 0.57 21.54
CA SER A 155 30.75 0.49 22.93
C SER A 155 32.13 1.16 23.05
N PRO A 156 32.40 1.99 24.08
CA PRO A 156 33.73 2.59 24.29
C PRO A 156 34.87 1.59 24.48
N ARG A 157 34.60 0.29 24.38
CA ARG A 157 35.59 -0.80 24.53
C ARG A 157 36.20 -1.29 23.21
N ASP A 158 35.76 -0.76 22.07
CA ASP A 158 36.25 -1.18 20.75
C ASP A 158 37.30 -0.20 20.19
N GLU A 159 37.86 0.69 21.03
CA GLU A 159 38.95 1.62 20.71
C GLU A 159 40.29 1.16 21.35
N ASP A 160 40.69 -0.10 21.19
CA ASP A 160 42.04 -0.56 21.52
C ASP A 160 42.75 -1.13 20.28
#